data_dc993a2a60981fbbf5041362d9580d52
#
_entry.id   dc993a2a60981fbbf5041362d9580d52
#
_cell.length_a   1.000
_cell.length_b   1.000
_cell.length_c   1.000
_cell.angle_alpha   90.00
_cell.angle_beta   90.00
_cell.angle_gamma   90.00
#
_symmetry.space_group_name_H-M   'P 1'
#
loop_
_entity.id
_entity.type
_entity.pdbx_description
1 polymer ?
#
loop_
_entity_poly.entity_id
_entity_poly.type
_entity_poly.pdbx_seq_one_letter_code
_entity_poly.pdbx_strand_id
1 'polypeptide(L)'
;VTSKGMAYGLEDDLDNNFNALTENGKESVFAVQYSNAAENMGGAPFCLAYPHNTGPGGCCGFYQPSFELVNSFQVDANGLPYLNGEYRTKKSVSVRNSDSSQDAVLAVNDNNIAVDPRLDFAVGRFGIPYKDWGFPENGWVRDATNGGIFMPKKHVYSKAEDAAGMKALYGGWAPGSAMNLQYLSVRDLTLLYAECLANAG
;
A
#
# COMPACT_ATOMS: atom_id res chain seq x y z
N VAL A 1 -23.78 11.39 7.99
CA VAL A 1 -23.10 10.46 8.90
C VAL A 1 -22.81 9.15 8.20
N THR A 2 -21.75 8.45 8.61
CA THR A 2 -21.38 7.13 8.11
C THR A 2 -22.40 6.07 8.54
N SER A 3 -22.27 4.85 8.01
CA SER A 3 -23.09 3.70 8.43
C SER A 3 -22.97 3.36 9.92
N LYS A 4 -21.86 3.76 10.56
CA LYS A 4 -21.63 3.64 12.01
C LYS A 4 -22.10 4.87 12.81
N GLY A 5 -22.80 5.81 12.19
CA GLY A 5 -23.31 7.02 12.84
C GLY A 5 -22.29 8.11 13.15
N MET A 6 -21.05 7.99 12.62
CA MET A 6 -20.01 9.00 12.79
C MET A 6 -20.20 10.16 11.81
N ALA A 7 -19.78 11.37 12.18
CA ALA A 7 -19.64 12.47 11.22
C ALA A 7 -18.60 12.13 10.16
N TYR A 8 -18.86 12.52 8.91
CA TYR A 8 -17.85 12.40 7.86
C TYR A 8 -16.66 13.31 8.12
N GLY A 9 -15.48 12.84 7.80
CA GLY A 9 -14.22 13.56 7.97
C GLY A 9 -13.04 12.71 7.48
N LEU A 10 -11.84 13.29 7.48
CA LEU A 10 -10.62 12.53 7.19
C LEU A 10 -10.22 11.69 8.39
N GLU A 11 -9.65 10.52 8.13
CA GLU A 11 -9.04 9.71 9.18
C GLU A 11 -7.77 10.38 9.70
N ASP A 12 -7.51 10.23 11.01
CA ASP A 12 -6.30 10.78 11.64
C ASP A 12 -5.07 9.93 11.29
N ASP A 13 -5.29 8.64 11.05
CA ASP A 13 -4.29 7.70 10.53
C ASP A 13 -4.77 7.17 9.18
N LEU A 14 -3.93 7.35 8.17
CA LEU A 14 -4.23 6.89 6.81
C LEU A 14 -4.44 5.37 6.73
N ASP A 15 -3.76 4.60 7.58
CA ASP A 15 -3.86 3.13 7.61
C ASP A 15 -5.27 2.65 8.00
N ASN A 16 -6.05 3.47 8.73
CA ASN A 16 -7.45 3.18 9.07
C ASN A 16 -8.35 3.01 7.85
N ASN A 17 -7.96 3.58 6.71
CA ASN A 17 -8.68 3.41 5.45
C ASN A 17 -8.40 2.07 4.76
N PHE A 18 -7.38 1.34 5.22
CA PHE A 18 -6.88 0.10 4.61
C PHE A 18 -6.68 -1.00 5.65
N ASN A 19 -7.63 -1.11 6.58
CA ASN A 19 -7.58 -2.06 7.68
C ASN A 19 -8.99 -2.58 7.96
N ALA A 20 -9.18 -3.90 7.98
CA ALA A 20 -10.46 -4.54 8.19
C ALA A 20 -11.05 -4.28 9.59
N LEU A 21 -10.22 -3.93 10.58
CA LEU A 21 -10.68 -3.62 11.94
C LEU A 21 -11.29 -2.21 12.07
N THR A 22 -10.98 -1.31 11.13
CA THR A 22 -11.42 0.09 11.14
C THR A 22 -12.34 0.46 9.99
N GLU A 23 -12.86 -0.53 9.27
CA GLU A 23 -13.76 -0.35 8.13
C GLU A 23 -14.98 0.51 8.43
N ASN A 24 -15.53 1.09 7.36
CA ASN A 24 -16.70 1.96 7.43
C ASN A 24 -16.49 3.12 8.43
N GLY A 25 -15.25 3.59 8.51
CA GLY A 25 -14.85 4.73 9.33
C GLY A 25 -15.39 6.06 8.79
N LYS A 26 -14.95 7.16 9.42
CA LYS A 26 -15.44 8.51 9.10
C LYS A 26 -15.13 8.99 7.69
N GLU A 27 -14.15 8.39 7.01
CA GLU A 27 -13.76 8.73 5.64
C GLU A 27 -14.50 7.92 4.57
N SER A 28 -15.10 6.77 4.92
CA SER A 28 -15.76 5.88 3.97
C SER A 28 -17.13 6.42 3.56
N VAL A 29 -17.28 6.84 2.29
CA VAL A 29 -18.54 7.29 1.70
C VAL A 29 -19.25 6.13 1.00
N PHE A 30 -18.53 5.39 0.17
CA PHE A 30 -19.04 4.20 -0.50
C PHE A 30 -17.94 3.14 -0.60
N ALA A 31 -18.23 1.95 -0.10
CA ALA A 31 -17.33 0.82 -0.14
C ALA A 31 -18.07 -0.47 -0.49
N VAL A 32 -17.41 -1.32 -1.30
CA VAL A 32 -17.86 -2.69 -1.50
C VAL A 32 -17.49 -3.48 -0.27
N GLN A 33 -18.49 -4.08 0.37
CA GLN A 33 -18.30 -4.82 1.61
C GLN A 33 -17.78 -6.22 1.30
N TYR A 34 -16.65 -6.55 1.89
CA TYR A 34 -16.04 -7.88 1.81
C TYR A 34 -16.08 -8.58 3.18
N SER A 35 -15.85 -9.86 3.17
CA SER A 35 -15.74 -10.65 4.39
C SER A 35 -14.68 -11.74 4.21
N ASN A 36 -14.32 -12.39 5.30
CA ASN A 36 -13.44 -13.56 5.29
C ASN A 36 -14.20 -14.88 5.01
N ALA A 37 -15.52 -14.85 4.84
CA ALA A 37 -16.29 -16.00 4.43
C ALA A 37 -15.97 -16.39 2.97
N ALA A 38 -15.79 -17.69 2.72
CA ALA A 38 -15.32 -18.20 1.43
C ALA A 38 -16.18 -17.75 0.23
N GLU A 39 -17.49 -17.64 0.43
CA GLU A 39 -18.45 -17.20 -0.58
C GLU A 39 -18.44 -15.69 -0.85
N ASN A 40 -17.87 -14.90 0.04
CA ASN A 40 -17.87 -13.43 -0.03
C ASN A 40 -16.45 -12.85 -0.05
N MET A 41 -15.45 -13.65 -0.40
CA MET A 41 -14.06 -13.21 -0.48
C MET A 41 -13.86 -12.29 -1.68
N GLY A 42 -14.06 -11.00 -1.47
CA GLY A 42 -13.71 -9.99 -2.45
C GLY A 42 -12.20 -9.77 -2.63
N GLY A 43 -11.40 -10.32 -1.74
CA GLY A 43 -9.95 -10.23 -1.78
C GLY A 43 -9.26 -11.01 -2.90
N ALA A 44 -10.00 -11.80 -3.70
CA ALA A 44 -9.43 -12.56 -4.80
C ALA A 44 -8.55 -11.75 -5.76
N PRO A 45 -8.90 -10.52 -6.16
CA PRO A 45 -8.05 -9.69 -7.00
C PRO A 45 -6.73 -9.29 -6.33
N PHE A 46 -6.68 -9.25 -5.01
CA PHE A 46 -5.54 -8.79 -4.24
C PHE A 46 -4.69 -9.92 -3.65
N CYS A 47 -5.14 -11.17 -3.70
CA CYS A 47 -4.40 -12.30 -3.12
C CYS A 47 -2.99 -12.46 -3.72
N LEU A 48 -2.82 -12.11 -4.99
CA LEU A 48 -1.53 -12.16 -5.67
C LEU A 48 -0.58 -11.02 -5.26
N ALA A 49 -1.07 -9.98 -4.61
CA ALA A 49 -0.31 -8.80 -4.20
C ALA A 49 0.41 -8.97 -2.85
N TYR A 50 0.27 -10.11 -2.19
CA TYR A 50 0.95 -10.36 -0.92
C TYR A 50 2.44 -10.59 -1.12
N PRO A 51 3.30 -10.21 -0.14
CA PRO A 51 4.72 -10.51 -0.18
C PRO A 51 5.00 -12.01 -0.36
N HIS A 52 6.13 -12.32 -1.01
CA HIS A 52 6.50 -13.69 -1.35
C HIS A 52 6.93 -14.51 -0.12
N ASN A 53 6.82 -15.81 -0.21
CA ASN A 53 7.31 -16.86 0.72
C ASN A 53 7.22 -16.54 2.21
N THR A 54 8.28 -15.96 2.79
CA THR A 54 8.41 -15.72 4.24
C THR A 54 7.71 -14.44 4.69
N GLY A 55 7.16 -13.67 3.76
CA GLY A 55 6.43 -12.45 4.07
C GLY A 55 5.00 -12.68 4.53
N PRO A 56 4.27 -11.62 4.87
CA PRO A 56 2.86 -11.68 5.22
C PRO A 56 2.06 -12.46 4.17
N GLY A 57 1.25 -13.41 4.62
CA GLY A 57 0.44 -14.25 3.75
C GLY A 57 1.18 -15.40 3.06
N GLY A 58 2.50 -15.37 2.96
CA GLY A 58 3.33 -16.45 2.42
C GLY A 58 3.19 -16.70 0.92
N CYS A 59 2.58 -15.83 0.16
CA CYS A 59 2.32 -15.87 -1.29
C CYS A 59 1.95 -14.46 -1.77
N CYS A 60 2.18 -14.12 -2.92
CA CYS A 60 2.72 -14.71 -4.12
C CYS A 60 3.75 -13.77 -4.75
N GLY A 61 3.85 -12.51 -4.27
CA GLY A 61 4.84 -11.53 -4.67
C GLY A 61 4.61 -10.95 -6.06
N PHE A 62 3.35 -10.92 -6.53
CA PHE A 62 2.99 -10.26 -7.78
C PHE A 62 2.60 -8.80 -7.54
N TYR A 63 2.38 -8.05 -8.63
CA TYR A 63 2.06 -6.61 -8.59
C TYR A 63 3.10 -5.78 -7.83
N GLN A 64 4.37 -6.13 -7.97
CA GLN A 64 5.46 -5.39 -7.35
C GLN A 64 5.45 -3.93 -7.82
N PRO A 65 5.46 -2.94 -6.91
CA PRO A 65 5.59 -1.55 -7.27
C PRO A 65 6.87 -1.30 -8.07
N SER A 66 6.77 -0.52 -9.14
CA SER A 66 7.92 -0.22 -9.98
C SER A 66 8.85 0.82 -9.34
N PHE A 67 10.10 0.86 -9.78
CA PHE A 67 11.03 1.93 -9.42
C PHE A 67 10.50 3.32 -9.82
N GLU A 68 9.83 3.41 -10.97
CA GLU A 68 9.22 4.66 -11.44
C GLU A 68 8.14 5.14 -10.46
N LEU A 69 7.24 4.25 -10.03
CA LEU A 69 6.23 4.59 -9.03
C LEU A 69 6.88 5.11 -7.75
N VAL A 70 7.86 4.41 -7.20
CA VAL A 70 8.50 4.81 -5.94
C VAL A 70 9.21 6.15 -6.08
N ASN A 71 9.94 6.35 -7.18
CA ASN A 71 10.66 7.60 -7.41
C ASN A 71 9.71 8.79 -7.66
N SER A 72 8.51 8.57 -8.20
CA SER A 72 7.52 9.63 -8.39
C SER A 72 6.98 10.23 -7.07
N PHE A 73 7.19 9.54 -5.95
CA PHE A 73 6.88 10.06 -4.61
C PHE A 73 7.95 10.98 -4.03
N GLN A 74 9.08 11.20 -4.73
CA GLN A 74 10.07 12.16 -4.26
C GLN A 74 9.48 13.56 -4.19
N VAL A 75 9.91 14.30 -3.18
CA VAL A 75 9.49 15.70 -2.97
C VAL A 75 10.70 16.63 -2.93
N ASP A 76 10.45 17.90 -3.19
CA ASP A 76 11.44 18.96 -3.09
C ASP A 76 11.74 19.35 -1.63
N ALA A 77 12.57 20.35 -1.43
CA ALA A 77 12.94 20.85 -0.09
C ALA A 77 11.76 21.46 0.69
N ASN A 78 10.66 21.78 0.03
CA ASN A 78 9.44 22.31 0.63
C ASN A 78 8.39 21.20 0.87
N GLY A 79 8.70 19.95 0.54
CA GLY A 79 7.77 18.83 0.62
C GLY A 79 6.76 18.75 -0.54
N LEU A 80 6.99 19.46 -1.63
CA LEU A 80 6.11 19.48 -2.80
C LEU A 80 6.52 18.41 -3.84
N PRO A 81 5.57 17.75 -4.50
CA PRO A 81 5.87 16.74 -5.50
C PRO A 81 6.48 17.35 -6.78
N TYR A 82 7.32 16.58 -7.44
CA TYR A 82 7.88 16.92 -8.75
C TYR A 82 6.86 16.63 -9.86
N LEU A 83 6.05 17.62 -10.21
CA LEU A 83 4.90 17.44 -11.12
C LEU A 83 5.27 17.18 -12.59
N ASN A 84 6.45 17.63 -13.02
CA ASN A 84 6.89 17.48 -14.43
C ASN A 84 7.91 16.33 -14.61
N GLY A 85 8.03 15.45 -13.61
CA GLY A 85 8.91 14.29 -13.67
C GLY A 85 10.38 14.59 -13.41
N GLU A 86 10.70 15.70 -12.75
CA GLU A 86 12.08 16.12 -12.39
C GLU A 86 12.77 15.07 -11.52
N TYR A 87 12.02 14.26 -10.75
CA TYR A 87 12.57 13.15 -9.97
C TYR A 87 13.39 12.16 -10.81
N ARG A 88 13.12 12.05 -12.12
CA ARG A 88 13.87 11.15 -13.04
C ARG A 88 15.32 11.56 -13.22
N THR A 89 15.64 12.82 -12.99
CA THR A 89 17.01 13.35 -13.07
C THR A 89 17.70 13.42 -11.71
N LYS A 90 17.00 13.03 -10.65
CA LYS A 90 17.52 13.03 -9.28
C LYS A 90 18.04 11.64 -8.90
N LYS A 91 18.75 11.57 -7.76
CA LYS A 91 19.13 10.30 -7.17
C LYS A 91 17.87 9.47 -6.90
N SER A 92 17.87 8.22 -7.32
CA SER A 92 16.75 7.31 -7.07
C SER A 92 16.67 6.91 -5.60
N VAL A 93 15.44 6.77 -5.09
CA VAL A 93 15.15 6.21 -3.75
C VAL A 93 15.74 4.81 -3.61
N SER A 94 15.72 4.06 -4.70
CA SER A 94 16.39 2.78 -4.83
C SER A 94 16.89 2.60 -6.23
N VAL A 95 18.06 2.00 -6.38
CA VAL A 95 18.59 1.56 -7.67
C VAL A 95 18.73 0.04 -7.66
N ARG A 96 18.47 -0.57 -8.81
CA ARG A 96 18.81 -1.95 -9.03
C ARG A 96 20.33 -2.08 -8.97
N ASN A 97 20.86 -2.94 -8.12
CA ASN A 97 22.27 -3.26 -8.19
C ASN A 97 22.55 -4.01 -9.51
N SER A 98 23.70 -3.77 -10.09
CA SER A 98 24.19 -4.51 -11.28
C SER A 98 24.50 -5.99 -10.99
N ASP A 99 24.66 -6.34 -9.71
CA ASP A 99 24.76 -7.71 -9.27
C ASP A 99 23.37 -8.33 -9.23
N SER A 100 23.17 -9.41 -9.97
CA SER A 100 21.90 -10.12 -10.10
C SER A 100 21.50 -10.96 -8.88
N SER A 101 22.33 -11.02 -7.83
CA SER A 101 21.97 -11.72 -6.60
C SER A 101 20.89 -10.95 -5.82
N GLN A 102 19.90 -11.67 -5.28
CA GLN A 102 18.86 -11.03 -4.47
C GLN A 102 19.43 -10.35 -3.21
N ASP A 103 20.53 -10.86 -2.68
CA ASP A 103 21.19 -10.30 -1.49
C ASP A 103 21.81 -8.92 -1.74
N ALA A 104 22.30 -8.70 -2.96
CA ALA A 104 22.84 -7.41 -3.37
C ALA A 104 21.80 -6.29 -3.47
N VAL A 105 20.53 -6.64 -3.56
CA VAL A 105 19.41 -5.69 -3.68
C VAL A 105 19.15 -4.96 -2.38
N LEU A 106 19.41 -5.56 -1.22
CA LEU A 106 19.20 -4.95 0.10
C LEU A 106 20.11 -3.74 0.36
N ALA A 107 21.26 -3.68 -0.30
CA ALA A 107 22.26 -2.66 -0.04
C ALA A 107 21.96 -1.29 -0.67
N VAL A 108 20.90 -1.14 -1.46
CA VAL A 108 20.76 -0.03 -2.41
C VAL A 108 19.56 0.87 -2.16
N ASN A 109 18.86 0.68 -1.04
CA ASN A 109 17.71 1.50 -0.68
C ASN A 109 18.16 2.72 0.12
N ASP A 110 17.96 3.93 -0.41
CA ASP A 110 18.30 5.18 0.29
C ASP A 110 17.06 5.79 0.93
N ASN A 111 16.85 5.44 2.20
CA ASN A 111 15.72 5.95 2.98
C ASN A 111 15.90 7.41 3.44
N ASN A 112 17.03 8.08 3.13
CA ASN A 112 17.26 9.47 3.43
C ASN A 112 16.75 10.43 2.35
N ILE A 113 16.35 9.91 1.18
CA ILE A 113 15.71 10.71 0.15
C ILE A 113 14.30 11.10 0.61
N ALA A 114 14.01 12.39 0.59
CA ALA A 114 12.70 12.90 0.98
C ALA A 114 11.62 12.43 0.00
N VAL A 115 10.58 11.82 0.56
CA VAL A 115 9.43 11.31 -0.18
C VAL A 115 8.13 11.71 0.50
N ASP A 116 7.05 11.78 -0.26
CA ASP A 116 5.71 11.90 0.30
C ASP A 116 5.44 10.71 1.24
N PRO A 117 5.00 10.94 2.49
CA PRO A 117 4.80 9.87 3.48
C PRO A 117 3.78 8.80 3.03
N ARG A 118 2.89 9.12 2.10
CA ARG A 118 1.94 8.15 1.53
C ARG A 118 2.62 6.99 0.80
N LEU A 119 3.89 7.15 0.42
CA LEU A 119 4.68 6.05 -0.15
C LEU A 119 4.72 4.86 0.80
N ASP A 120 5.00 5.10 2.07
CA ASP A 120 5.19 4.03 3.06
C ASP A 120 3.89 3.39 3.56
N PHE A 121 2.74 3.97 3.22
CA PHE A 121 1.44 3.29 3.36
C PHE A 121 1.14 2.37 2.17
N ALA A 122 1.61 2.70 0.98
CA ALA A 122 1.29 1.97 -0.25
C ALA A 122 2.32 0.89 -0.60
N VAL A 123 3.60 1.14 -0.30
CA VAL A 123 4.75 0.36 -0.76
C VAL A 123 5.60 -0.13 0.41
N GLY A 124 5.87 -1.43 0.43
CA GLY A 124 6.88 -2.02 1.30
C GLY A 124 8.28 -1.76 0.76
N ARG A 125 9.15 -1.21 1.59
CA ARG A 125 10.55 -0.90 1.29
C ARG A 125 11.47 -1.46 2.37
N PHE A 126 12.65 -1.92 2.00
CA PHE A 126 13.67 -2.35 2.96
C PHE A 126 14.06 -1.20 3.90
N GLY A 127 14.24 -1.52 5.18
CA GLY A 127 14.58 -0.55 6.20
C GLY A 127 13.42 0.33 6.69
N ILE A 128 12.21 0.14 6.17
CA ILE A 128 10.98 0.80 6.62
C ILE A 128 10.03 -0.27 7.17
N PRO A 129 9.40 -0.07 8.34
CA PRO A 129 8.45 -1.03 8.89
C PRO A 129 7.29 -1.34 7.94
N TYR A 130 6.98 -2.61 7.79
CA TYR A 130 5.87 -3.10 7.00
C TYR A 130 4.69 -3.41 7.90
N LYS A 131 3.81 -2.43 8.13
CA LYS A 131 2.75 -2.50 9.15
C LYS A 131 3.35 -2.97 10.48
N ASP A 132 2.73 -3.93 11.14
CA ASP A 132 3.19 -4.56 12.39
C ASP A 132 3.95 -5.89 12.16
N TRP A 133 4.31 -6.20 10.90
CA TRP A 133 5.08 -7.39 10.54
C TRP A 133 6.58 -7.27 10.79
N GLY A 134 7.08 -6.07 11.05
CA GLY A 134 8.51 -5.79 11.16
C GLY A 134 9.09 -5.27 9.85
N PHE A 135 10.35 -5.57 9.59
CA PHE A 135 11.04 -5.09 8.41
C PHE A 135 11.02 -6.13 7.29
N PRO A 136 10.84 -5.69 6.02
CA PRO A 136 10.96 -6.58 4.88
C PRO A 136 12.30 -7.32 4.82
N GLU A 137 12.24 -8.57 4.39
CA GLU A 137 13.39 -9.45 4.18
C GLU A 137 13.47 -9.89 2.72
N ASN A 138 14.62 -10.43 2.29
CA ASN A 138 14.84 -10.91 0.91
C ASN A 138 13.77 -11.89 0.43
N GLY A 139 13.35 -12.81 1.30
CA GLY A 139 12.34 -13.82 0.97
C GLY A 139 10.95 -13.25 0.66
N TRP A 140 10.71 -11.96 0.95
CA TRP A 140 9.45 -11.28 0.65
C TRP A 140 9.36 -10.77 -0.78
N VAL A 141 10.48 -10.73 -1.49
CA VAL A 141 10.57 -10.31 -2.89
C VAL A 141 10.56 -11.55 -3.78
N ARG A 142 9.62 -11.60 -4.72
CA ARG A 142 9.49 -12.78 -5.59
C ARG A 142 10.64 -12.89 -6.58
N ASP A 143 10.91 -11.82 -7.31
CA ASP A 143 11.96 -11.75 -8.32
C ASP A 143 12.47 -10.31 -8.45
N ALA A 144 13.57 -10.04 -7.77
CA ALA A 144 14.19 -8.72 -7.78
C ALA A 144 14.76 -8.33 -9.15
N THR A 145 15.11 -9.31 -9.97
CA THR A 145 15.70 -9.07 -11.30
C THR A 145 14.66 -8.66 -12.33
N ASN A 146 13.42 -9.14 -12.18
CA ASN A 146 12.30 -8.84 -13.06
C ASN A 146 11.41 -7.74 -12.51
N GLY A 147 10.82 -7.95 -11.32
CA GLY A 147 9.82 -7.06 -10.73
C GLY A 147 10.38 -5.91 -9.88
N GLY A 148 11.67 -5.95 -9.51
CA GLY A 148 12.27 -5.01 -8.59
C GLY A 148 12.17 -5.45 -7.13
N ILE A 149 12.45 -4.53 -6.20
CA ILE A 149 12.69 -4.81 -4.78
C ILE A 149 11.55 -4.38 -3.86
N PHE A 150 10.49 -3.85 -4.42
CA PHE A 150 9.37 -3.32 -3.65
C PHE A 150 8.24 -4.33 -3.54
N MET A 151 7.45 -4.18 -2.50
CA MET A 151 6.29 -5.04 -2.24
C MET A 151 5.03 -4.18 -2.13
N PRO A 152 3.88 -4.64 -2.62
CA PRO A 152 2.61 -4.02 -2.29
C PRO A 152 2.38 -4.06 -0.77
N LYS A 153 1.73 -3.04 -0.19
CA LYS A 153 1.50 -2.96 1.25
C LYS A 153 0.04 -2.69 1.60
N LYS A 154 -0.60 -1.88 0.79
CA LYS A 154 -1.91 -1.28 1.07
C LYS A 154 -3.02 -2.29 1.36
N HIS A 155 -3.08 -3.38 0.61
CA HIS A 155 -4.14 -4.39 0.70
C HIS A 155 -3.71 -5.67 1.44
N VAL A 156 -2.57 -5.63 2.10
CA VAL A 156 -2.07 -6.75 2.90
C VAL A 156 -2.54 -6.56 4.34
N TYR A 157 -3.09 -7.62 4.94
CA TYR A 157 -3.52 -7.58 6.34
C TYR A 157 -2.32 -7.41 7.30
N SER A 158 -2.57 -6.77 8.43
CA SER A 158 -1.63 -6.68 9.55
C SER A 158 -1.67 -7.96 10.40
N LYS A 159 -0.70 -8.15 11.31
CA LYS A 159 -0.77 -9.22 12.32
C LYS A 159 -2.01 -9.06 13.22
N ALA A 160 -2.37 -7.83 13.54
CA ALA A 160 -3.56 -7.55 14.33
C ALA A 160 -4.84 -8.01 13.61
N GLU A 161 -4.95 -7.76 12.31
CA GLU A 161 -6.07 -8.24 11.49
C GLU A 161 -6.08 -9.78 11.41
N ASP A 162 -4.91 -10.44 11.23
CA ASP A 162 -4.81 -11.90 11.22
C ASP A 162 -5.23 -12.48 12.57
N ALA A 163 -4.75 -11.92 13.68
CA ALA A 163 -5.13 -12.33 15.02
C ALA A 163 -6.62 -12.14 15.33
N ALA A 164 -7.26 -11.15 14.72
CA ALA A 164 -8.70 -10.90 14.83
C ALA A 164 -9.55 -11.76 13.87
N GLY A 165 -8.93 -12.66 13.09
CA GLY A 165 -9.63 -13.52 12.15
C GLY A 165 -10.08 -12.84 10.87
N MET A 166 -9.52 -11.67 10.52
CA MET A 166 -9.85 -10.94 9.30
C MET A 166 -9.07 -11.43 8.07
N LYS A 167 -8.20 -12.40 8.26
CA LYS A 167 -7.55 -13.13 7.18
C LYS A 167 -8.53 -14.04 6.48
N ALA A 168 -8.43 -14.11 5.19
CA ALA A 168 -9.12 -15.07 4.33
C ALA A 168 -8.11 -15.91 3.53
N LEU A 169 -8.55 -17.08 3.05
CA LEU A 169 -7.75 -17.93 2.15
C LEU A 169 -8.55 -18.20 0.88
N TYR A 170 -8.21 -17.52 -0.20
CA TYR A 170 -8.81 -17.77 -1.50
C TYR A 170 -8.34 -19.12 -2.05
N GLY A 171 -9.29 -19.96 -2.46
CA GLY A 171 -8.97 -21.31 -2.93
C GLY A 171 -8.28 -22.21 -1.88
N GLY A 172 -8.34 -21.83 -0.60
CA GLY A 172 -7.74 -22.57 0.52
C GLY A 172 -6.24 -22.35 0.71
N TRP A 173 -5.57 -21.58 -0.16
CA TRP A 173 -4.12 -21.39 -0.12
C TRP A 173 -3.64 -19.95 -0.32
N ALA A 174 -4.31 -19.18 -1.18
CA ALA A 174 -3.88 -17.81 -1.47
C ALA A 174 -4.37 -16.83 -0.40
N PRO A 175 -3.51 -15.98 0.16
CA PRO A 175 -3.90 -15.06 1.21
C PRO A 175 -4.87 -14.01 0.70
N GLY A 176 -5.82 -13.62 1.54
CA GLY A 176 -6.77 -12.55 1.27
C GLY A 176 -7.11 -11.80 2.55
N SER A 177 -7.77 -10.67 2.42
CA SER A 177 -8.23 -9.84 3.52
C SER A 177 -9.75 -9.69 3.45
N ALA A 178 -10.38 -9.59 4.62
CA ALA A 178 -11.78 -9.19 4.73
C ALA A 178 -11.99 -7.69 4.46
N MET A 179 -10.92 -6.93 4.28
CA MET A 179 -10.94 -5.49 4.11
C MET A 179 -11.83 -5.04 2.95
N ASN A 180 -12.72 -4.10 3.23
CA ASN A 180 -13.61 -3.49 2.25
C ASN A 180 -12.84 -2.72 1.17
N LEU A 181 -13.33 -2.75 -0.05
CA LEU A 181 -12.82 -1.90 -1.12
C LEU A 181 -13.53 -0.55 -1.10
N GLN A 182 -12.82 0.48 -0.63
CA GLN A 182 -13.30 1.85 -0.71
C GLN A 182 -13.33 2.32 -2.17
N TYR A 183 -14.52 2.67 -2.64
CA TYR A 183 -14.75 3.17 -3.99
C TYR A 183 -14.82 4.69 -4.02
N LEU A 184 -15.39 5.30 -2.99
CA LEU A 184 -15.48 6.74 -2.82
C LEU A 184 -15.25 7.09 -1.35
N SER A 185 -14.39 8.06 -1.11
CA SER A 185 -14.03 8.53 0.22
C SER A 185 -14.20 10.04 0.36
N VAL A 186 -14.17 10.53 1.60
CA VAL A 186 -14.23 11.97 1.88
C VAL A 186 -13.07 12.72 1.21
N ARG A 187 -11.87 12.12 1.13
CA ARG A 187 -10.73 12.75 0.42
C ARG A 187 -11.01 12.96 -1.06
N ASP A 188 -11.68 11.99 -1.73
CA ASP A 188 -12.04 12.09 -3.14
C ASP A 188 -13.03 13.25 -3.34
N LEU A 189 -14.07 13.31 -2.47
CA LEU A 189 -15.05 14.40 -2.51
C LEU A 189 -14.42 15.77 -2.22
N THR A 190 -13.45 15.83 -1.31
CA THR A 190 -12.74 17.07 -0.98
C THR A 190 -11.91 17.56 -2.17
N LEU A 191 -11.24 16.66 -2.89
CA LEU A 191 -10.47 17.01 -4.09
C LEU A 191 -11.39 17.44 -5.24
N LEU A 192 -12.49 16.73 -5.47
CA LEU A 192 -13.50 17.12 -6.45
C LEU A 192 -14.12 18.50 -6.13
N TYR A 193 -14.38 18.76 -4.86
CA TYR A 193 -14.88 20.06 -4.42
C TYR A 193 -13.85 21.18 -4.64
N ALA A 194 -12.58 20.93 -4.33
CA ALA A 194 -11.51 21.87 -4.61
C ALA A 194 -11.38 22.20 -6.11
N GLU A 195 -11.50 21.18 -6.97
CA GLU A 195 -11.51 21.36 -8.43
C GLU A 195 -12.71 22.19 -8.88
N CYS A 196 -13.91 21.93 -8.34
CA CYS A 196 -15.09 22.74 -8.62
C CYS A 196 -14.89 24.20 -8.23
N LEU A 197 -14.31 24.49 -7.06
CA LEU A 197 -14.03 25.85 -6.64
C LEU A 197 -13.01 26.55 -7.56
N ALA A 198 -11.95 25.85 -7.96
CA ALA A 198 -10.95 26.39 -8.87
C ALA A 198 -11.55 26.74 -10.26
N ASN A 199 -12.53 25.99 -10.72
CA ASN A 199 -13.19 26.21 -12.00
C ASN A 199 -14.36 27.23 -11.93
N ALA A 200 -14.86 27.52 -10.74
CA ALA A 200 -15.95 28.46 -10.56
C ALA A 200 -15.49 29.95 -10.46
N GLY A 201 -14.20 30.18 -10.31
CA GLY A 201 -13.56 31.51 -10.23
C GLY A 201 -13.45 32.01 -8.81
#